data_806860e679d36f106f395a42c919584f
#
_entry.id   806860e679d36f106f395a42c919584f
#
_cell.length_a   1.000
_cell.length_b   1.000
_cell.length_c   1.000
_cell.angle_alpha   90.00
_cell.angle_beta   90.00
_cell.angle_gamma   90.00
#
_symmetry.space_group_name_H-M   'P 1'
#
loop_
_entity.id
_entity.type
_entity.pdbx_description
1 polymer ?
#
loop_
_entity_poly.entity_id
_entity_poly.type
_entity_poly.pdbx_seq_one_letter_code
_entity_poly.pdbx_strand_id
1 'polypeptide(L)'
;ACVVYDIGRRRTLSAIGHEGWHQFNNRHFKYRLPSWLDEGIAMLFETCTYENGMYSFDAARNYPRLGALSETLMNGKQMRLGELIATSPGEVLATDENEAVMAFYSQSYALVRFLREADHGKRVTRYHRLLWDGMLGQWPLDPDASRTAEDRNLPRTVQWNRVVGPRLFERY
;
A
#
# COMPACT_ATOMS: atom_id res chain seq x y z
N ALA A 1 1.09 6.03 18.16
CA ALA A 1 1.69 7.36 17.93
C ALA A 1 2.79 7.22 16.89
N CYS A 2 2.81 8.10 15.90
CA CYS A 2 3.91 8.18 14.94
C CYS A 2 4.92 9.20 15.47
N VAL A 3 6.20 8.83 15.49
CA VAL A 3 7.29 9.74 15.85
C VAL A 3 8.13 9.96 14.60
N VAL A 4 8.18 11.19 14.13
CA VAL A 4 8.95 11.57 12.94
C VAL A 4 10.11 12.46 13.39
N TYR A 5 11.32 12.08 12.99
CA TYR A 5 12.50 12.89 13.20
C TYR A 5 12.75 13.79 12.00
N ASP A 6 13.32 14.97 12.23
CA ASP A 6 13.79 15.82 11.13
C ASP A 6 15.03 15.21 10.46
N ILE A 7 14.82 14.70 9.26
CA ILE A 7 15.85 14.10 8.39
C ILE A 7 16.04 14.91 7.10
N GLY A 8 15.68 16.20 7.15
CA GLY A 8 15.64 17.12 6.05
C GLY A 8 14.22 17.25 5.44
N ARG A 9 13.81 18.48 5.16
CA ARG A 9 12.42 18.87 4.82
C ARG A 9 11.73 17.89 3.88
N ARG A 10 12.35 17.55 2.76
CA ARG A 10 11.73 16.66 1.75
C ARG A 10 11.49 15.24 2.29
N ARG A 11 12.49 14.66 2.95
CA ARG A 11 12.39 13.31 3.51
C ARG A 11 11.40 13.27 4.67
N THR A 12 11.40 14.29 5.51
CA THR A 12 10.45 14.41 6.63
C THR A 12 9.01 14.50 6.12
N LEU A 13 8.72 15.35 5.11
CA LEU A 13 7.40 15.44 4.52
C LEU A 13 6.97 14.15 3.83
N SER A 14 7.89 13.46 3.17
CA SER A 14 7.64 12.15 2.56
C SER A 14 7.23 11.11 3.62
N ALA A 15 7.98 11.04 4.72
CA ALA A 15 7.66 10.14 5.83
C ALA A 15 6.31 10.51 6.50
N ILE A 16 6.05 11.80 6.71
CA ILE A 16 4.76 12.26 7.26
C ILE A 16 3.59 11.89 6.35
N GLY A 17 3.76 12.03 5.04
CA GLY A 17 2.72 11.64 4.08
C GLY A 17 2.43 10.14 4.13
N HIS A 18 3.48 9.32 4.10
CA HIS A 18 3.39 7.86 4.18
C HIS A 18 2.72 7.40 5.49
N GLU A 19 3.27 7.80 6.62
CA GLU A 19 2.75 7.42 7.94
C GLU A 19 1.37 8.05 8.23
N GLY A 20 1.09 9.22 7.68
CA GLY A 20 -0.21 9.87 7.76
C GLY A 20 -1.31 9.03 7.12
N TRP A 21 -1.03 8.37 6.00
CA TRP A 21 -1.96 7.41 5.41
C TRP A 21 -2.24 6.25 6.35
N HIS A 22 -1.22 5.62 6.93
CA HIS A 22 -1.43 4.51 7.86
C HIS A 22 -2.25 4.92 9.09
N GLN A 23 -2.04 6.13 9.61
CA GLN A 23 -2.86 6.67 10.70
C GLN A 23 -4.31 6.92 10.26
N PHE A 24 -4.52 7.48 9.07
CA PHE A 24 -5.85 7.66 8.50
C PHE A 24 -6.56 6.33 8.32
N ASN A 25 -5.92 5.35 7.66
CA ASN A 25 -6.45 4.02 7.46
C ASN A 25 -6.83 3.37 8.80
N ASN A 26 -5.92 3.40 9.77
CA ASN A 26 -6.17 2.81 11.09
C ASN A 26 -7.37 3.43 11.84
N ARG A 27 -7.69 4.69 11.59
CA ARG A 27 -8.80 5.40 12.26
C ARG A 27 -10.13 5.26 11.54
N HIS A 28 -10.12 5.20 10.22
CA HIS A 28 -11.31 5.37 9.40
C HIS A 28 -11.77 4.09 8.70
N PHE A 29 -10.89 3.12 8.48
CA PHE A 29 -11.27 1.86 7.87
C PHE A 29 -11.73 0.87 8.94
N LYS A 30 -12.88 0.25 8.71
CA LYS A 30 -13.36 -0.84 9.56
C LYS A 30 -12.52 -2.10 9.37
N TYR A 31 -12.22 -2.45 8.12
CA TYR A 31 -11.33 -3.55 7.79
C TYR A 31 -9.89 -3.08 7.52
N ARG A 32 -8.91 -3.87 7.96
CA ARG A 32 -7.51 -3.65 7.61
C ARG A 32 -7.28 -3.95 6.13
N LEU A 33 -6.58 -3.06 5.46
CA LEU A 33 -6.21 -3.28 4.07
C LEU A 33 -5.14 -4.39 3.93
N PRO A 34 -5.16 -5.20 2.85
CA PRO A 34 -4.03 -6.04 2.48
C PRO A 34 -2.76 -5.20 2.33
N SER A 35 -1.61 -5.80 2.68
CA SER A 35 -0.36 -5.04 2.79
C SER A 35 0.04 -4.36 1.49
N TRP A 36 -0.08 -5.02 0.34
CA TRP A 36 0.23 -4.41 -0.95
C TRP A 36 -0.60 -3.15 -1.23
N LEU A 37 -1.87 -3.16 -0.82
CA LEU A 37 -2.79 -2.03 -1.03
C LEU A 37 -2.48 -0.90 -0.05
N ASP A 38 -2.29 -1.22 1.21
CA ASP A 38 -1.97 -0.25 2.26
C ASP A 38 -0.64 0.47 1.98
N GLU A 39 0.43 -0.29 1.75
CA GLU A 39 1.74 0.27 1.41
C GLU A 39 1.72 0.99 0.06
N GLY A 40 1.05 0.41 -0.94
CA GLY A 40 0.94 1.03 -2.26
C GLY A 40 0.26 2.40 -2.21
N ILE A 41 -0.78 2.55 -1.39
CA ILE A 41 -1.45 3.85 -1.19
C ILE A 41 -0.57 4.80 -0.38
N ALA A 42 0.06 4.33 0.71
CA ALA A 42 0.98 5.15 1.50
C ALA A 42 2.06 5.82 0.63
N MET A 43 2.60 5.07 -0.34
CA MET A 43 3.61 5.59 -1.26
C MET A 43 3.11 6.65 -2.25
N LEU A 44 1.81 6.79 -2.47
CA LEU A 44 1.25 7.92 -3.24
C LEU A 44 1.42 9.26 -2.51
N PHE A 45 1.50 9.22 -1.18
CA PHE A 45 1.65 10.40 -0.32
C PHE A 45 3.11 10.75 -0.02
N GLU A 46 4.09 9.94 -0.43
CA GLU A 46 5.52 10.22 -0.24
C GLU A 46 6.02 11.45 -1.00
N THR A 47 5.30 11.90 -2.03
CA THR A 47 5.62 13.10 -2.81
C THR A 47 5.01 14.37 -2.24
N CYS A 48 4.80 14.36 -0.94
CA CYS A 48 4.25 15.49 -0.20
C CYS A 48 5.13 16.74 -0.34
N THR A 49 4.54 17.83 -0.78
CA THR A 49 5.12 19.18 -0.70
C THR A 49 4.22 20.09 0.13
N TYR A 50 4.81 21.07 0.77
CA TYR A 50 4.08 22.07 1.55
C TYR A 50 4.54 23.46 1.14
N GLU A 51 3.66 24.19 0.46
CA GLU A 51 3.92 25.52 -0.04
C GLU A 51 2.68 26.42 0.18
N ASN A 52 2.91 27.65 0.58
CA ASN A 52 1.85 28.65 0.79
C ASN A 52 0.70 28.17 1.70
N GLY A 53 1.00 27.39 2.74
CA GLY A 53 0.00 26.88 3.67
C GLY A 53 -0.77 25.64 3.17
N MET A 54 -0.42 25.11 2.00
CA MET A 54 -1.11 23.97 1.40
C MET A 54 -0.19 22.78 1.20
N TYR A 55 -0.74 21.60 1.43
CA TYR A 55 -0.10 20.34 1.06
C TYR A 55 -0.51 19.97 -0.37
N SER A 56 0.43 19.47 -1.14
CA SER A 56 0.16 18.84 -2.44
C SER A 56 0.89 17.51 -2.56
N PHE A 57 0.32 16.62 -3.37
CA PHE A 57 0.82 15.26 -3.58
C PHE A 57 0.81 14.97 -5.08
N ASP A 58 1.96 14.62 -5.64
CA ASP A 58 2.08 14.22 -7.04
C ASP A 58 2.64 12.79 -7.11
N ALA A 59 1.73 11.82 -7.02
CA ALA A 59 2.09 10.41 -7.05
C ALA A 59 2.93 10.02 -8.28
N ALA A 60 2.75 10.70 -9.42
CA ALA A 60 3.50 10.41 -10.64
C ALA A 60 5.00 10.75 -10.51
N ARG A 61 5.38 11.61 -9.58
CA ARG A 61 6.76 12.06 -9.36
C ARG A 61 7.49 11.32 -8.23
N ASN A 62 7.01 10.16 -7.82
CA ASN A 62 7.74 9.36 -6.85
C ASN A 62 8.93 8.64 -7.53
N TYR A 63 9.94 9.44 -7.93
CA TYR A 63 11.12 8.96 -8.63
C TYR A 63 11.89 7.87 -7.88
N PRO A 64 12.02 7.89 -6.54
CA PRO A 64 12.64 6.79 -5.80
C PRO A 64 11.92 5.45 -6.04
N ARG A 65 10.58 5.43 -6.01
CA ARG A 65 9.78 4.22 -6.24
C ARG A 65 9.83 3.76 -7.70
N LEU A 66 9.82 4.71 -8.64
CA LEU A 66 9.99 4.42 -10.06
C LEU A 66 11.39 3.89 -10.38
N GLY A 67 12.43 4.45 -9.77
CA GLY A 67 13.80 3.96 -9.90
C GLY A 67 13.97 2.54 -9.36
N ALA A 68 13.45 2.27 -8.16
CA ALA A 68 13.44 0.94 -7.57
C ALA A 68 12.67 -0.08 -8.43
N LEU A 69 11.53 0.33 -9.01
CA LEU A 69 10.78 -0.53 -9.93
C LEU A 69 11.59 -0.85 -11.18
N SER A 70 12.21 0.16 -11.79
CA SER A 70 13.07 -0.04 -12.98
C SER A 70 14.22 -1.00 -12.68
N GLU A 71 14.91 -0.83 -11.57
CA GLU A 71 15.99 -1.71 -11.13
C GLU A 71 15.49 -3.14 -10.88
N THR A 72 14.35 -3.30 -10.19
CA THR A 72 13.72 -4.60 -9.96
C THR A 72 13.44 -5.34 -11.27
N LEU A 73 12.89 -4.63 -12.27
CA LEU A 73 12.56 -5.20 -13.57
C LEU A 73 13.81 -5.54 -14.38
N MET A 74 14.81 -4.65 -14.41
CA MET A 74 16.06 -4.89 -15.14
C MET A 74 16.84 -6.09 -14.58
N ASN A 75 16.79 -6.31 -13.29
CA ASN A 75 17.46 -7.41 -12.61
C ASN A 75 16.64 -8.72 -12.60
N GLY A 76 15.43 -8.73 -13.17
CA GLY A 76 14.55 -9.90 -13.18
C GLY A 76 14.09 -10.35 -11.78
N LYS A 77 14.04 -9.41 -10.83
CA LYS A 77 13.70 -9.66 -9.40
C LYS A 77 12.24 -9.32 -9.07
N GLN A 78 11.42 -9.10 -10.09
CA GLN A 78 10.00 -8.82 -9.86
C GLN A 78 9.27 -10.03 -9.28
N MET A 79 8.44 -9.77 -8.30
CA MET A 79 7.48 -10.73 -7.76
C MET A 79 6.38 -10.99 -8.81
N ARG A 80 5.88 -12.21 -8.88
CA ARG A 80 4.66 -12.51 -9.63
C ARG A 80 3.48 -11.82 -8.95
N LEU A 81 2.47 -11.42 -9.74
CA LEU A 81 1.31 -10.71 -9.19
C LEU A 81 0.64 -11.46 -8.03
N GLY A 82 0.41 -12.75 -8.18
CA GLY A 82 -0.17 -13.59 -7.13
C GLY A 82 0.67 -13.63 -5.83
N GLU A 83 1.98 -13.59 -5.96
CA GLU A 83 2.91 -13.50 -4.85
C GLU A 83 2.84 -12.12 -4.18
N LEU A 84 2.94 -11.05 -4.96
CA LEU A 84 2.87 -9.67 -4.48
C LEU A 84 1.62 -9.42 -3.61
N ILE A 85 0.44 -9.83 -4.11
CA ILE A 85 -0.82 -9.58 -3.40
C ILE A 85 -1.03 -10.45 -2.15
N ALA A 86 -0.26 -11.52 -2.01
CA ALA A 86 -0.28 -12.42 -0.87
C ALA A 86 0.82 -12.13 0.17
N THR A 87 1.84 -11.36 -0.20
CA THR A 87 3.02 -11.09 0.64
C THR A 87 2.75 -9.99 1.66
N SER A 88 3.39 -10.08 2.82
CA SER A 88 3.42 -9.04 3.84
C SER A 88 4.81 -8.38 3.94
N PRO A 89 4.90 -7.10 4.38
CA PRO A 89 6.18 -6.46 4.61
C PRO A 89 7.10 -7.23 5.56
N GLY A 90 6.51 -7.85 6.60
CA GLY A 90 7.27 -8.65 7.55
C GLY A 90 7.97 -9.86 6.94
N GLU A 91 7.39 -10.47 5.89
CA GLU A 91 8.02 -11.59 5.18
C GLU A 91 9.26 -11.12 4.42
N VAL A 92 9.15 -10.05 3.65
CA VAL A 92 10.29 -9.54 2.86
C VAL A 92 11.38 -8.92 3.74
N LEU A 93 11.02 -8.29 4.85
CA LEU A 93 12.00 -7.75 5.80
C LEU A 93 12.74 -8.85 6.57
N ALA A 94 12.14 -10.02 6.73
CA ALA A 94 12.77 -11.15 7.42
C ALA A 94 13.80 -11.90 6.55
N THR A 95 13.82 -11.66 5.23
CA THR A 95 14.76 -12.33 4.32
C THR A 95 16.15 -11.71 4.32
N ASP A 96 16.35 -10.53 4.94
CA ASP A 96 17.58 -9.71 4.82
C ASP A 96 17.97 -9.36 3.35
N GLU A 97 17.06 -9.59 2.41
CA GLU A 97 17.27 -9.32 0.98
C GLU A 97 16.70 -7.95 0.59
N ASN A 98 17.55 -6.95 0.45
CA ASN A 98 17.14 -5.61 0.02
C ASN A 98 16.36 -5.63 -1.31
N GLU A 99 16.68 -6.56 -2.20
CA GLU A 99 15.99 -6.72 -3.51
C GLU A 99 14.54 -7.12 -3.33
N ALA A 100 14.22 -8.04 -2.41
CA ALA A 100 12.84 -8.46 -2.12
C ALA A 100 12.02 -7.30 -1.52
N VAL A 101 12.64 -6.54 -0.63
CA VAL A 101 12.02 -5.32 -0.06
C VAL A 101 11.74 -4.30 -1.15
N MET A 102 12.73 -4.00 -2.00
CA MET A 102 12.55 -3.09 -3.13
C MET A 102 11.45 -3.55 -4.08
N ALA A 103 11.44 -4.83 -4.42
CA ALA A 103 10.43 -5.42 -5.31
C ALA A 103 9.03 -5.25 -4.73
N PHE A 104 8.82 -5.64 -3.47
CA PHE A 104 7.52 -5.54 -2.82
C PHE A 104 6.98 -4.11 -2.82
N TYR A 105 7.75 -3.15 -2.33
CA TYR A 105 7.29 -1.77 -2.22
C TYR A 105 7.10 -1.10 -3.58
N SER A 106 8.07 -1.22 -4.49
CA SER A 106 7.97 -0.58 -5.81
C SER A 106 6.84 -1.15 -6.66
N GLN A 107 6.62 -2.46 -6.61
CA GLN A 107 5.51 -3.10 -7.32
C GLN A 107 4.15 -2.81 -6.67
N SER A 108 4.05 -2.73 -5.34
CA SER A 108 2.83 -2.31 -4.65
C SER A 108 2.41 -0.89 -5.05
N TYR A 109 3.37 0.04 -5.10
CA TYR A 109 3.16 1.39 -5.62
C TYR A 109 2.69 1.39 -7.07
N ALA A 110 3.36 0.62 -7.95
CA ALA A 110 3.01 0.53 -9.35
C ALA A 110 1.61 -0.06 -9.57
N LEU A 111 1.26 -1.11 -8.81
CA LEU A 111 -0.05 -1.76 -8.89
C LEU A 111 -1.18 -0.81 -8.49
N VAL A 112 -1.03 -0.08 -7.38
CA VAL A 112 -2.03 0.90 -6.95
C VAL A 112 -2.19 2.01 -7.98
N ARG A 113 -1.09 2.52 -8.55
CA ARG A 113 -1.15 3.50 -9.64
C ARG A 113 -1.85 2.94 -10.88
N PHE A 114 -1.53 1.71 -11.26
CA PHE A 114 -2.18 1.04 -12.38
C PHE A 114 -3.70 0.96 -12.18
N LEU A 115 -4.16 0.58 -10.99
CA LEU A 115 -5.60 0.49 -10.69
C LEU A 115 -6.29 1.86 -10.73
N ARG A 116 -5.60 2.93 -10.37
CA ARG A 116 -6.13 4.30 -10.38
C ARG A 116 -6.09 4.97 -11.74
N GLU A 117 -5.00 4.78 -12.49
CA GLU A 117 -4.62 5.69 -13.59
C GLU A 117 -4.65 5.00 -14.97
N ALA A 118 -4.47 3.66 -15.02
CA ALA A 118 -4.38 2.96 -16.29
C ALA A 118 -5.68 3.01 -17.10
N ASP A 119 -5.55 2.95 -18.42
CA ASP A 119 -6.65 3.00 -19.39
C ASP A 119 -7.58 4.21 -19.17
N HIS A 120 -7.00 5.38 -18.90
CA HIS A 120 -7.74 6.61 -18.61
C HIS A 120 -8.71 6.46 -17.42
N GLY A 121 -8.30 5.72 -16.40
CA GLY A 121 -9.08 5.53 -15.18
C GLY A 121 -10.26 4.55 -15.29
N LYS A 122 -10.29 3.69 -16.30
CA LYS A 122 -11.37 2.68 -16.43
C LYS A 122 -11.54 1.78 -15.22
N ARG A 123 -10.46 1.56 -14.45
CA ARG A 123 -10.46 0.71 -13.25
C ARG A 123 -10.73 1.49 -11.97
N VAL A 124 -10.70 2.82 -12.01
CA VAL A 124 -10.79 3.67 -10.81
C VAL A 124 -12.07 3.43 -10.00
N THR A 125 -13.19 3.17 -10.67
CA THR A 125 -14.46 2.90 -9.99
C THR A 125 -14.39 1.62 -9.14
N ARG A 126 -13.78 0.56 -9.66
CA ARG A 126 -13.59 -0.70 -8.91
C ARG A 126 -12.60 -0.52 -7.75
N TYR A 127 -11.50 0.21 -8.01
CA TYR A 127 -10.53 0.56 -7.00
C TYR A 127 -11.17 1.37 -5.85
N HIS A 128 -11.96 2.39 -6.17
CA HIS A 128 -12.68 3.17 -5.15
C HIS A 128 -13.68 2.31 -4.39
N ARG A 129 -14.37 1.39 -5.07
CA ARG A 129 -15.31 0.49 -4.42
C ARG A 129 -14.59 -0.47 -3.47
N LEU A 130 -13.44 -1.01 -3.86
CA LEU A 130 -12.60 -1.83 -2.96
C LEU A 130 -12.28 -1.09 -1.67
N LEU A 131 -11.87 0.17 -1.76
CA LEU A 131 -11.54 0.99 -0.59
C LEU A 131 -12.78 1.33 0.22
N TRP A 132 -13.87 1.72 -0.44
CA TRP A 132 -15.11 2.10 0.23
C TRP A 132 -15.72 0.93 1.00
N ASP A 133 -15.80 -0.25 0.39
CA ASP A 133 -16.30 -1.45 1.05
C ASP A 133 -15.40 -1.86 2.23
N GLY A 134 -14.09 -1.67 2.13
CA GLY A 134 -13.15 -1.88 3.24
C GLY A 134 -13.37 -0.89 4.39
N MET A 135 -13.59 0.38 4.07
CA MET A 135 -13.88 1.43 5.05
C MET A 135 -15.18 1.13 5.81
N LEU A 136 -16.21 0.65 5.12
CA LEU A 136 -17.50 0.33 5.72
C LEU A 136 -17.57 -1.09 6.32
N GLY A 137 -16.57 -1.93 6.13
CA GLY A 137 -16.60 -3.33 6.56
C GLY A 137 -17.57 -4.19 5.74
N GLN A 138 -17.63 -3.95 4.43
CA GLN A 138 -18.58 -4.59 3.51
C GLN A 138 -17.92 -5.53 2.50
N TRP A 139 -16.64 -5.86 2.67
CA TRP A 139 -16.02 -6.88 1.84
C TRP A 139 -16.75 -8.23 2.01
N PRO A 140 -16.88 -9.02 0.95
CA PRO A 140 -17.55 -10.31 1.01
C PRO A 140 -16.65 -11.37 1.66
N LEU A 141 -16.36 -11.18 2.94
CA LEU A 141 -15.57 -12.09 3.77
C LEU A 141 -16.49 -13.02 4.57
N ASP A 142 -16.01 -14.21 4.87
CA ASP A 142 -16.66 -15.06 5.86
C ASP A 142 -16.56 -14.44 7.27
N PRO A 143 -17.37 -14.90 8.24
CA PRO A 143 -17.41 -14.29 9.57
C PRO A 143 -16.07 -14.30 10.32
N ASP A 144 -15.22 -15.31 10.11
CA ASP A 144 -13.92 -15.41 10.78
C ASP A 144 -12.91 -14.44 10.16
N ALA A 145 -12.88 -14.37 8.83
CA ALA A 145 -12.06 -13.40 8.11
C ALA A 145 -12.49 -11.96 8.43
N SER A 146 -13.79 -11.70 8.55
CA SER A 146 -14.32 -10.38 8.93
C SER A 146 -13.85 -9.97 10.33
N ARG A 147 -13.96 -10.86 11.32
CA ARG A 147 -13.45 -10.60 12.68
C ARG A 147 -11.95 -10.32 12.68
N THR A 148 -11.19 -11.10 11.93
CA THR A 148 -9.73 -10.90 11.80
C THR A 148 -9.41 -9.57 11.14
N ALA A 149 -10.20 -9.14 10.14
CA ALA A 149 -10.02 -7.86 9.46
C ALA A 149 -10.32 -6.66 10.37
N GLU A 150 -11.29 -6.80 11.27
CA GLU A 150 -11.67 -5.77 12.23
C GLU A 150 -10.69 -5.64 13.40
N ASP A 151 -10.00 -6.72 13.76
CA ASP A 151 -9.13 -6.73 14.93
C ASP A 151 -7.83 -5.95 14.67
N ARG A 152 -7.73 -4.79 15.32
CA ARG A 152 -6.57 -3.89 15.23
C ARG A 152 -5.40 -4.33 16.12
N ASN A 153 -5.63 -5.23 17.06
CA ASN A 153 -4.62 -5.71 17.99
C ASN A 153 -3.86 -6.92 17.44
N LEU A 154 -4.46 -7.65 16.53
CA LEU A 154 -3.76 -8.75 15.87
C LEU A 154 -2.68 -8.18 14.94
N PRO A 155 -1.45 -8.69 15.01
CA PRO A 155 -0.44 -8.36 14.02
C PRO A 155 -0.97 -8.72 12.62
N ARG A 156 -0.59 -7.95 11.61
CA ARG A 156 -0.88 -8.31 10.22
C ARG A 156 -0.17 -9.63 9.94
N THR A 157 -0.90 -10.71 10.07
CA THR A 157 -0.31 -12.03 9.86
C THR A 157 -0.11 -12.28 8.37
N VAL A 158 0.94 -13.00 8.06
CA VAL A 158 1.20 -13.59 6.74
C VAL A 158 -0.07 -14.25 6.20
N GLN A 159 -0.78 -14.99 7.06
CA GLN A 159 -2.01 -15.68 6.71
C GLN A 159 -3.13 -14.74 6.24
N TRP A 160 -3.28 -13.56 6.85
CA TRP A 160 -4.27 -12.56 6.43
C TRP A 160 -4.05 -12.13 4.97
N ASN A 161 -2.84 -11.75 4.61
CA ASN A 161 -2.53 -11.32 3.24
C ASN A 161 -2.70 -12.47 2.24
N ARG A 162 -2.31 -13.69 2.58
CA ARG A 162 -2.45 -14.88 1.71
C ARG A 162 -3.89 -15.27 1.44
N VAL A 163 -4.78 -15.08 2.41
CA VAL A 163 -6.19 -15.46 2.26
C VAL A 163 -7.01 -14.31 1.67
N VAL A 164 -6.83 -13.11 2.17
CA VAL A 164 -7.70 -11.98 1.82
C VAL A 164 -7.21 -11.21 0.60
N GLY A 165 -5.90 -11.03 0.46
CA GLY A 165 -5.33 -10.27 -0.64
C GLY A 165 -5.78 -10.78 -2.03
N PRO A 166 -5.58 -12.05 -2.37
CA PRO A 166 -6.02 -12.62 -3.65
C PRO A 166 -7.52 -12.53 -3.86
N ARG A 167 -8.33 -12.90 -2.85
CA ARG A 167 -9.80 -12.87 -2.95
C ARG A 167 -10.34 -11.48 -3.25
N LEU A 168 -9.81 -10.45 -2.60
CA LEU A 168 -10.22 -9.08 -2.87
C LEU A 168 -9.77 -8.64 -4.26
N PHE A 169 -8.56 -8.98 -4.67
CA PHE A 169 -8.06 -8.63 -6.00
C PHE A 169 -8.86 -9.27 -7.13
N GLU A 170 -9.31 -10.51 -6.98
CA GLU A 170 -10.18 -11.19 -7.96
C GLU A 170 -11.59 -10.59 -8.00
N ARG A 171 -12.08 -10.11 -6.85
CA ARG A 171 -13.44 -9.59 -6.73
C ARG A 171 -13.61 -8.18 -7.32
N TYR A 172 -12.62 -7.33 -7.14
CA TYR A 172 -12.66 -5.92 -7.54
C TYR A 172 -11.79 -5.62 -8.76
#